data_7c2ce2b784817e0ed0c25f1adca8aecd
#
_entry.id   7c2ce2b784817e0ed0c25f1adca8aecd
#
_cell.length_a   1.000
_cell.length_b   1.000
_cell.length_c   1.000
_cell.angle_alpha   90.00
_cell.angle_beta   90.00
_cell.angle_gamma   90.00
#
_symmetry.space_group_name_H-M   'P 1'
#
loop_
_entity.id
_entity.type
_entity.pdbx_description
1 polymer ?
#
loop_
_entity_poly.entity_id
_entity_poly.type
_entity_poly.pdbx_seq_one_letter_code
_entity_poly.pdbx_strand_id
1 'polypeptide(L)'
;MTELSPRERRYQRTQQAILDAAREIINKQGIEALSIRAIADKIDYSPAGLYEYYASKEEIVAELVLQGFRRFAHHLDQVDKSLPAEEYLVELGVAYIDFAVRNSDFFLLMFTTAPLAYAEYFQETRPHSAEALQSDDPFGILLRGVDRCVQAGFFHERPDYGLFEMAHAAWSLVHGIAMLQITLLNRMPLPVEQIRMTVRCSHIGMQSL
;
A
#
# COMPACT_ATOMS: atom_id res chain seq x y z
N MET A 1 -8.58 -26.12 10.33
CA MET A 1 -8.46 -24.79 10.98
C MET A 1 -8.81 -24.96 12.44
N THR A 2 -7.87 -24.76 13.35
CA THR A 2 -8.09 -24.90 14.81
C THR A 2 -8.92 -23.70 15.28
N GLU A 3 -10.05 -23.96 15.94
CA GLU A 3 -10.88 -22.89 16.52
C GLU A 3 -10.10 -22.19 17.64
N LEU A 4 -10.06 -20.85 17.58
CA LEU A 4 -9.43 -20.03 18.61
C LEU A 4 -10.15 -20.20 19.95
N SER A 5 -9.38 -20.27 21.02
CA SER A 5 -9.93 -20.28 22.39
C SER A 5 -10.66 -18.96 22.70
N PRO A 6 -11.57 -18.95 23.69
CA PRO A 6 -12.25 -17.70 24.12
C PRO A 6 -11.27 -16.60 24.56
N ARG A 7 -10.10 -16.97 25.11
CA ARG A 7 -9.04 -16.06 25.52
C ARG A 7 -8.38 -15.40 24.31
N GLU A 8 -8.01 -16.21 23.31
CA GLU A 8 -7.39 -15.73 22.06
C GLU A 8 -8.34 -14.82 21.28
N ARG A 9 -9.63 -15.17 21.19
CA ARG A 9 -10.62 -14.29 20.55
C ARG A 9 -10.76 -12.94 21.27
N ARG A 10 -10.70 -12.93 22.60
CA ARG A 10 -10.72 -11.67 23.38
C ARG A 10 -9.46 -10.86 23.13
N TYR A 11 -8.31 -11.50 23.16
CA TYR A 11 -7.02 -10.86 22.89
C TYR A 11 -7.03 -10.17 21.52
N GLN A 12 -7.41 -10.90 20.46
CA GLN A 12 -7.50 -10.34 19.09
C GLN A 12 -8.50 -9.17 18.98
N ARG A 13 -9.64 -9.26 19.65
CA ARG A 13 -10.61 -8.14 19.65
C ARG A 13 -10.03 -6.88 20.30
N THR A 14 -9.30 -7.03 21.40
CA THR A 14 -8.67 -5.88 22.05
C THR A 14 -7.54 -5.30 21.19
N GLN A 15 -6.71 -6.15 20.58
CA GLN A 15 -5.71 -5.68 19.62
C GLN A 15 -6.35 -4.88 18.49
N GLN A 16 -7.42 -5.38 17.89
CA GLN A 16 -8.12 -4.68 16.82
C GLN A 16 -8.72 -3.36 17.31
N ALA A 17 -9.31 -3.31 18.51
CA ALA A 17 -9.83 -2.09 19.07
C ALA A 17 -8.74 -1.02 19.30
N ILE A 18 -7.54 -1.43 19.74
CA ILE A 18 -6.37 -0.56 19.87
C ILE A 18 -5.99 0.04 18.52
N LEU A 19 -5.90 -0.78 17.48
CA LEU A 19 -5.53 -0.35 16.13
C LEU A 19 -6.59 0.58 15.51
N ASP A 20 -7.87 0.27 15.68
CA ASP A 20 -8.97 1.11 15.19
C ASP A 20 -8.98 2.47 15.89
N ALA A 21 -8.76 2.50 17.22
CA ALA A 21 -8.65 3.74 17.99
C ALA A 21 -7.44 4.57 17.55
N ALA A 22 -6.28 3.94 17.37
CA ALA A 22 -5.06 4.60 16.92
C ALA A 22 -5.25 5.21 15.52
N ARG A 23 -5.83 4.47 14.58
CA ARG A 23 -6.16 4.96 13.24
C ARG A 23 -7.10 6.17 13.29
N GLU A 24 -8.15 6.10 14.11
CA GLU A 24 -9.09 7.22 14.24
C GLU A 24 -8.44 8.48 14.82
N ILE A 25 -7.53 8.33 15.81
CA ILE A 25 -6.76 9.45 16.37
C ILE A 25 -5.89 10.07 15.29
N ILE A 26 -5.12 9.26 14.55
CA ILE A 26 -4.25 9.73 13.47
C ILE A 26 -5.05 10.48 12.41
N ASN A 27 -6.18 9.94 11.97
CA ASN A 27 -7.00 10.55 10.92
C ASN A 27 -7.64 11.88 11.34
N LYS A 28 -8.04 12.01 12.61
CA LYS A 28 -8.71 13.22 13.08
C LYS A 28 -7.79 14.29 13.60
N GLN A 29 -6.64 13.90 14.14
CA GLN A 29 -5.79 14.80 14.94
C GLN A 29 -4.31 14.76 14.52
N GLY A 30 -3.96 13.88 13.57
CA GLY A 30 -2.58 13.65 13.13
C GLY A 30 -1.81 12.70 14.04
N ILE A 31 -0.64 12.25 13.55
CA ILE A 31 0.19 11.26 14.26
C ILE A 31 0.77 11.80 15.57
N GLU A 32 0.97 13.11 15.67
CA GLU A 32 1.50 13.75 16.87
C GLU A 32 0.57 13.64 18.07
N ALA A 33 -0.75 13.50 17.84
CA ALA A 33 -1.74 13.29 18.88
C ALA A 33 -1.77 11.83 19.38
N LEU A 34 -1.13 10.90 18.69
CA LEU A 34 -1.12 9.49 19.05
C LEU A 34 -0.25 9.26 20.29
N SER A 35 -0.86 8.66 21.31
CA SER A 35 -0.16 8.20 22.52
C SER A 35 -0.88 6.98 23.09
N ILE A 36 -0.16 6.16 23.85
CA ILE A 36 -0.75 5.02 24.57
C ILE A 36 -1.91 5.47 25.45
N ARG A 37 -1.79 6.63 26.11
CA ARG A 37 -2.85 7.18 26.94
C ARG A 37 -4.08 7.59 26.13
N ALA A 38 -3.90 8.28 24.99
CA ALA A 38 -5.01 8.67 24.14
C ALA A 38 -5.77 7.47 23.56
N ILE A 39 -5.04 6.39 23.22
CA ILE A 39 -5.65 5.15 22.77
C ILE A 39 -6.44 4.49 23.93
N ALA A 40 -5.82 4.38 25.11
CA ALA A 40 -6.43 3.76 26.29
C ALA A 40 -7.72 4.46 26.68
N ASP A 41 -7.68 5.80 26.78
CA ASP A 41 -8.85 6.64 27.10
C ASP A 41 -9.98 6.44 26.08
N LYS A 42 -9.64 6.22 24.80
CA LYS A 42 -10.62 6.05 23.71
C LYS A 42 -11.35 4.70 23.74
N ILE A 43 -10.70 3.65 24.26
CA ILE A 43 -11.29 2.29 24.31
C ILE A 43 -11.67 1.85 25.73
N ASP A 44 -11.74 2.79 26.67
CA ASP A 44 -12.04 2.54 28.09
C ASP A 44 -11.10 1.49 28.71
N TYR A 45 -9.81 1.61 28.45
CA TYR A 45 -8.78 0.69 28.94
C TYR A 45 -7.73 1.41 29.79
N SER A 46 -6.97 0.67 30.60
CA SER A 46 -5.85 1.28 31.32
C SER A 46 -4.62 1.41 30.41
N PRO A 47 -3.85 2.51 30.48
CA PRO A 47 -2.59 2.61 29.75
C PRO A 47 -1.62 1.45 30.03
N ALA A 48 -1.58 0.97 31.28
CA ALA A 48 -0.77 -0.18 31.69
C ALA A 48 -1.21 -1.49 30.99
N GLY A 49 -2.53 -1.67 30.80
CA GLY A 49 -3.07 -2.85 30.13
C GLY A 49 -2.78 -2.88 28.65
N LEU A 50 -2.54 -1.72 27.99
CA LEU A 50 -2.17 -1.72 26.56
C LEU A 50 -0.79 -2.31 26.30
N TYR A 51 0.13 -2.19 27.25
CA TYR A 51 1.47 -2.78 27.15
C TYR A 51 1.47 -4.31 27.12
N GLU A 52 0.35 -4.97 27.46
CA GLU A 52 0.17 -6.42 27.24
C GLU A 52 0.00 -6.76 25.74
N TYR A 53 -0.35 -5.79 24.90
CA TYR A 53 -0.64 -5.97 23.48
C TYR A 53 0.43 -5.37 22.58
N TYR A 54 0.97 -4.21 22.93
CA TYR A 54 1.98 -3.48 22.17
C TYR A 54 3.00 -2.82 23.09
N ALA A 55 4.27 -3.01 22.82
CA ALA A 55 5.35 -2.47 23.66
C ALA A 55 5.49 -0.95 23.54
N SER A 56 5.04 -0.35 22.43
CA SER A 56 5.16 1.09 22.20
C SER A 56 4.09 1.59 21.20
N LYS A 57 3.96 2.93 21.07
CA LYS A 57 3.12 3.52 20.03
C LYS A 57 3.68 3.28 18.62
N GLU A 58 4.99 3.20 18.51
CA GLU A 58 5.72 2.91 17.26
C GLU A 58 5.36 1.52 16.73
N GLU A 59 5.23 0.53 17.61
CA GLU A 59 4.77 -0.82 17.24
C GLU A 59 3.33 -0.82 16.74
N ILE A 60 2.45 -0.03 17.37
CA ILE A 60 1.05 0.15 16.90
C ILE A 60 1.04 0.77 15.49
N VAL A 61 1.87 1.80 15.27
CA VAL A 61 1.99 2.45 13.96
C VAL A 61 2.52 1.48 12.91
N ALA A 62 3.56 0.72 13.25
CA ALA A 62 4.14 -0.30 12.35
C ALA A 62 3.08 -1.35 11.94
N GLU A 63 2.29 -1.86 12.89
CA GLU A 63 1.22 -2.82 12.57
C GLU A 63 0.11 -2.18 11.71
N LEU A 64 -0.24 -0.91 11.93
CA LEU A 64 -1.19 -0.19 11.06
C LEU A 64 -0.65 -0.05 9.63
N VAL A 65 0.63 0.26 9.47
CA VAL A 65 1.30 0.33 8.16
C VAL A 65 1.27 -1.03 7.47
N LEU A 66 1.61 -2.11 8.18
CA LEU A 66 1.55 -3.47 7.65
C LEU A 66 0.13 -3.88 7.24
N GLN A 67 -0.89 -3.52 8.03
CA GLN A 67 -2.29 -3.74 7.65
C GLN A 67 -2.66 -2.97 6.38
N GLY A 68 -2.17 -1.74 6.25
CA GLY A 68 -2.33 -0.93 5.05
C GLY A 68 -1.76 -1.63 3.81
N PHE A 69 -0.52 -2.12 3.88
CA PHE A 69 0.12 -2.84 2.77
C PHE A 69 -0.58 -4.16 2.43
N ARG A 70 -1.00 -4.94 3.43
CA ARG A 70 -1.79 -6.18 3.20
C ARG A 70 -3.11 -5.89 2.48
N ARG A 71 -3.84 -4.86 2.90
CA ARG A 71 -5.09 -4.44 2.22
C ARG A 71 -4.83 -3.95 0.82
N PHE A 72 -3.75 -3.21 0.62
CA PHE A 72 -3.35 -2.71 -0.67
C PHE A 72 -2.96 -3.84 -1.63
N ALA A 73 -2.11 -4.77 -1.20
CA ALA A 73 -1.77 -5.95 -1.98
C ALA A 73 -3.02 -6.77 -2.37
N HIS A 74 -3.91 -7.01 -1.40
CA HIS A 74 -5.17 -7.70 -1.67
C HIS A 74 -6.04 -6.97 -2.70
N HIS A 75 -6.10 -5.64 -2.66
CA HIS A 75 -6.86 -4.85 -3.63
C HIS A 75 -6.27 -4.95 -5.04
N LEU A 76 -4.95 -4.85 -5.18
CA LEU A 76 -4.26 -5.04 -6.46
C LEU A 76 -4.41 -6.46 -7.01
N ASP A 77 -4.41 -7.46 -6.14
CA ASP A 77 -4.54 -8.88 -6.53
C ASP A 77 -5.93 -9.24 -7.10
N GLN A 78 -6.94 -8.37 -6.93
CA GLN A 78 -8.27 -8.53 -7.52
C GLN A 78 -8.33 -8.16 -9.01
N VAL A 79 -7.30 -7.54 -9.56
CA VAL A 79 -7.26 -7.23 -10.99
C VAL A 79 -7.25 -8.53 -11.79
N ASP A 80 -8.08 -8.57 -12.84
CA ASP A 80 -8.25 -9.76 -13.67
C ASP A 80 -6.93 -10.16 -14.36
N LYS A 81 -6.39 -11.28 -13.93
CA LYS A 81 -5.11 -11.83 -14.41
C LYS A 81 -5.21 -12.42 -15.83
N SER A 82 -6.42 -12.57 -16.39
CA SER A 82 -6.63 -13.05 -17.76
C SER A 82 -6.48 -11.97 -18.81
N LEU A 83 -6.44 -10.70 -18.41
CA LEU A 83 -6.24 -9.56 -19.33
C LEU A 83 -4.92 -9.67 -20.08
N PRO A 84 -4.83 -9.14 -21.33
CA PRO A 84 -3.55 -8.94 -22.01
C PRO A 84 -2.56 -8.17 -21.12
N ALA A 85 -1.25 -8.39 -21.33
CA ALA A 85 -0.22 -7.88 -20.43
C ALA A 85 -0.28 -6.35 -20.22
N GLU A 86 -0.43 -5.59 -21.32
CA GLU A 86 -0.54 -4.12 -21.25
C GLU A 86 -1.82 -3.69 -20.51
N GLU A 87 -2.96 -4.32 -20.82
CA GLU A 87 -4.22 -4.02 -20.18
C GLU A 87 -4.19 -4.33 -18.68
N TYR A 88 -3.61 -5.47 -18.31
CA TYR A 88 -3.41 -5.84 -16.91
C TYR A 88 -2.58 -4.79 -16.16
N LEU A 89 -1.47 -4.31 -16.73
CA LEU A 89 -0.64 -3.29 -16.10
C LEU A 89 -1.37 -1.93 -15.97
N VAL A 90 -2.16 -1.55 -16.96
CA VAL A 90 -3.01 -0.35 -16.89
C VAL A 90 -4.04 -0.48 -15.77
N GLU A 91 -4.73 -1.62 -15.67
CA GLU A 91 -5.72 -1.86 -14.63
C GLU A 91 -5.10 -1.96 -13.22
N LEU A 92 -3.87 -2.46 -13.09
CA LEU A 92 -3.10 -2.35 -11.85
C LEU A 92 -2.88 -0.88 -11.44
N GLY A 93 -2.54 -0.01 -12.39
CA GLY A 93 -2.38 1.42 -12.13
C GLY A 93 -3.71 2.08 -11.71
N VAL A 94 -4.81 1.73 -12.36
CA VAL A 94 -6.15 2.20 -11.97
C VAL A 94 -6.52 1.72 -10.57
N ALA A 95 -6.29 0.43 -10.26
CA ALA A 95 -6.55 -0.14 -8.94
C ALA A 95 -5.69 0.51 -7.85
N TYR A 96 -4.43 0.84 -8.15
CA TYR A 96 -3.55 1.59 -7.25
C TYR A 96 -4.18 2.93 -6.84
N ILE A 97 -4.64 3.70 -7.82
CA ILE A 97 -5.23 5.03 -7.60
C ILE A 97 -6.58 4.91 -6.89
N ASP A 98 -7.41 3.92 -7.27
CA ASP A 98 -8.69 3.64 -6.61
C ASP A 98 -8.51 3.29 -5.12
N PHE A 99 -7.50 2.46 -4.80
CA PHE A 99 -7.16 2.17 -3.40
C PHE A 99 -6.81 3.45 -2.63
N ALA A 100 -5.93 4.28 -3.19
CA ALA A 100 -5.51 5.52 -2.54
C ALA A 100 -6.68 6.46 -2.27
N VAL A 101 -7.60 6.61 -3.22
CA VAL A 101 -8.78 7.48 -3.08
C VAL A 101 -9.76 6.93 -2.05
N ARG A 102 -10.02 5.63 -2.04
CA ARG A 102 -10.96 5.00 -1.10
C ARG A 102 -10.40 4.81 0.31
N ASN A 103 -9.08 4.78 0.46
CA ASN A 103 -8.37 4.51 1.71
C ASN A 103 -7.29 5.55 1.97
N SER A 104 -7.62 6.83 1.75
CA SER A 104 -6.64 7.93 1.81
C SER A 104 -5.92 8.03 3.15
N ASP A 105 -6.60 7.68 4.24
CA ASP A 105 -6.04 7.60 5.59
C ASP A 105 -4.89 6.57 5.68
N PHE A 106 -5.13 5.34 5.23
CA PHE A 106 -4.08 4.33 5.17
C PHE A 106 -2.97 4.71 4.20
N PHE A 107 -3.34 5.21 3.03
CA PHE A 107 -2.37 5.58 2.01
C PHE A 107 -1.40 6.66 2.51
N LEU A 108 -1.93 7.72 3.14
CA LEU A 108 -1.09 8.75 3.75
C LEU A 108 -0.25 8.22 4.91
N LEU A 109 -0.84 7.38 5.77
CA LEU A 109 -0.10 6.76 6.87
C LEU A 109 1.08 5.93 6.35
N MET A 110 0.85 5.09 5.34
CA MET A 110 1.85 4.20 4.76
C MET A 110 3.03 4.98 4.15
N PHE A 111 2.74 6.04 3.39
CA PHE A 111 3.74 6.67 2.53
C PHE A 111 4.27 8.01 3.04
N THR A 112 3.60 8.68 3.96
CA THR A 112 4.00 10.03 4.40
C THR A 112 4.19 10.17 5.91
N THR A 113 3.47 9.37 6.71
CA THR A 113 3.38 9.59 8.15
C THR A 113 4.34 8.69 8.95
N ALA A 114 4.67 7.52 8.43
CA ALA A 114 5.50 6.52 9.12
C ALA A 114 6.71 6.06 8.24
N PRO A 115 7.62 6.98 7.87
CA PRO A 115 8.70 6.67 6.96
C PRO A 115 9.66 5.58 7.48
N LEU A 116 9.84 5.45 8.80
CA LEU A 116 10.71 4.42 9.38
C LEU A 116 10.11 3.01 9.24
N ALA A 117 8.82 2.86 9.57
CA ALA A 117 8.12 1.58 9.39
C ALA A 117 8.05 1.15 7.92
N TYR A 118 7.94 2.13 7.01
CA TYR A 118 8.03 1.90 5.57
C TYR A 118 9.43 1.48 5.13
N ALA A 119 10.48 2.13 5.64
CA ALA A 119 11.86 1.78 5.32
C ALA A 119 12.23 0.37 5.79
N GLU A 120 11.79 -0.04 6.98
CA GLU A 120 11.96 -1.40 7.49
C GLU A 120 11.26 -2.42 6.59
N TYR A 121 10.00 -2.18 6.22
CA TYR A 121 9.26 -3.01 5.27
C TYR A 121 9.99 -3.17 3.94
N PHE A 122 10.51 -2.08 3.36
CA PHE A 122 11.26 -2.12 2.10
C PHE A 122 12.63 -2.78 2.21
N GLN A 123 13.31 -2.69 3.35
CA GLN A 123 14.58 -3.40 3.58
C GLN A 123 14.37 -4.91 3.63
N GLU A 124 13.28 -5.38 4.21
CA GLU A 124 12.92 -6.79 4.27
C GLU A 124 12.53 -7.36 2.90
N THR A 125 11.81 -6.59 2.10
CA THR A 125 11.29 -7.04 0.79
C THR A 125 12.31 -6.96 -0.34
N ARG A 126 13.47 -6.30 -0.14
CA ARG A 126 14.58 -6.17 -1.12
C ARG A 126 14.10 -5.99 -2.57
N PRO A 127 13.52 -4.83 -2.92
CA PRO A 127 12.82 -4.63 -4.20
C PRO A 127 13.67 -4.86 -5.46
N HIS A 128 15.01 -4.90 -5.34
CA HIS A 128 15.95 -5.14 -6.45
C HIS A 128 16.48 -6.58 -6.52
N SER A 129 15.79 -7.54 -5.89
CA SER A 129 16.19 -8.95 -5.93
C SER A 129 15.22 -9.78 -6.77
N ALA A 130 15.70 -10.92 -7.30
CA ALA A 130 14.84 -11.87 -8.00
C ALA A 130 13.71 -12.44 -7.10
N GLU A 131 13.90 -12.40 -5.78
CA GLU A 131 12.89 -12.80 -4.81
C GLU A 131 11.70 -11.84 -4.80
N ALA A 132 11.90 -10.56 -5.19
CA ALA A 132 10.81 -9.58 -5.29
C ALA A 132 9.71 -9.99 -6.29
N LEU A 133 10.07 -10.73 -7.35
CA LEU A 133 9.09 -11.32 -8.28
C LEU A 133 8.19 -12.37 -7.62
N GLN A 134 8.61 -12.98 -6.53
CA GLN A 134 7.85 -13.99 -5.79
C GLN A 134 7.09 -13.38 -4.60
N SER A 135 7.30 -12.10 -4.31
CA SER A 135 6.62 -11.42 -3.22
C SER A 135 5.17 -11.12 -3.57
N ASP A 136 4.27 -11.34 -2.60
CA ASP A 136 2.85 -10.98 -2.72
C ASP A 136 2.56 -9.56 -2.19
N ASP A 137 3.60 -8.75 -1.98
CA ASP A 137 3.46 -7.34 -1.64
C ASP A 137 3.07 -6.49 -2.88
N PRO A 138 2.63 -5.23 -2.68
CA PRO A 138 2.20 -4.37 -3.79
C PRO A 138 3.28 -4.15 -4.86
N PHE A 139 4.55 -4.07 -4.46
CA PHE A 139 5.65 -3.88 -5.41
C PHE A 139 5.93 -5.15 -6.21
N GLY A 140 5.90 -6.33 -5.59
CA GLY A 140 6.02 -7.62 -6.27
C GLY A 140 4.89 -7.85 -7.28
N ILE A 141 3.66 -7.45 -6.95
CA ILE A 141 2.53 -7.51 -7.90
C ILE A 141 2.79 -6.61 -9.11
N LEU A 142 3.23 -5.38 -8.89
CA LEU A 142 3.60 -4.46 -9.97
C LEU A 142 4.74 -5.02 -10.82
N LEU A 143 5.79 -5.51 -10.18
CA LEU A 143 6.96 -6.06 -10.86
C LEU A 143 6.59 -7.21 -11.81
N ARG A 144 5.73 -8.14 -11.34
CA ARG A 144 5.16 -9.20 -12.20
C ARG A 144 4.32 -8.64 -13.36
N GLY A 145 3.58 -7.55 -13.14
CA GLY A 145 2.83 -6.86 -14.20
C GLY A 145 3.73 -6.31 -15.29
N VAL A 146 4.84 -5.69 -14.91
CA VAL A 146 5.85 -5.17 -15.82
C VAL A 146 6.59 -6.31 -16.54
N ASP A 147 6.98 -7.37 -15.82
CA ASP A 147 7.64 -8.56 -16.41
C ASP A 147 6.75 -9.21 -17.48
N ARG A 148 5.43 -9.31 -17.25
CA ARG A 148 4.49 -9.78 -18.27
C ARG A 148 4.51 -8.93 -19.54
N CYS A 149 4.69 -7.62 -19.43
CA CYS A 149 4.81 -6.72 -20.57
C CYS A 149 6.14 -6.93 -21.31
N VAL A 150 7.22 -7.21 -20.60
CA VAL A 150 8.53 -7.57 -21.19
C VAL A 150 8.42 -8.91 -21.93
N GLN A 151 7.86 -9.94 -21.30
CA GLN A 151 7.67 -11.26 -21.89
C GLN A 151 6.73 -11.25 -23.09
N ALA A 152 5.76 -10.35 -23.13
CA ALA A 152 4.86 -10.15 -24.26
C ALA A 152 5.46 -9.30 -25.40
N GLY A 153 6.68 -8.77 -25.23
CA GLY A 153 7.35 -7.92 -26.20
C GLY A 153 6.80 -6.48 -26.29
N PHE A 154 5.99 -6.06 -25.30
CA PHE A 154 5.53 -4.68 -25.21
C PHE A 154 6.60 -3.74 -24.68
N PHE A 155 7.40 -4.21 -23.70
CA PHE A 155 8.51 -3.46 -23.14
C PHE A 155 9.83 -4.11 -23.53
N HIS A 156 10.86 -3.29 -23.71
CA HIS A 156 12.19 -3.76 -24.09
C HIS A 156 13.21 -3.31 -23.04
N GLU A 157 13.87 -4.28 -22.42
CA GLU A 157 14.97 -4.01 -21.50
C GLU A 157 16.17 -3.44 -22.23
N ARG A 158 16.87 -2.53 -21.59
CA ARG A 158 18.12 -1.93 -22.06
C ARG A 158 19.17 -2.06 -20.95
N PRO A 159 20.47 -1.95 -21.26
CA PRO A 159 21.52 -2.10 -20.26
C PRO A 159 21.41 -1.18 -19.02
N ASP A 160 20.80 -0.02 -19.20
CA ASP A 160 20.61 1.02 -18.17
C ASP A 160 19.15 1.22 -17.77
N TYR A 161 18.22 0.42 -18.27
CA TYR A 161 16.80 0.52 -18.02
C TYR A 161 16.13 -0.86 -18.10
N GLY A 162 16.27 -1.62 -17.02
CA GLY A 162 15.72 -2.96 -16.91
C GLY A 162 14.36 -3.01 -16.21
N LEU A 163 13.98 -4.20 -15.80
CA LEU A 163 12.68 -4.51 -15.17
C LEU A 163 12.38 -3.63 -13.95
N PHE A 164 13.37 -3.41 -13.08
CA PHE A 164 13.20 -2.63 -11.86
C PHE A 164 13.01 -1.15 -12.13
N GLU A 165 13.77 -0.58 -13.06
CA GLU A 165 13.66 0.82 -13.46
C GLU A 165 12.31 1.08 -14.11
N MET A 166 11.80 0.16 -14.94
CA MET A 166 10.46 0.22 -15.53
C MET A 166 9.37 0.18 -14.46
N ALA A 167 9.48 -0.76 -13.50
CA ALA A 167 8.53 -0.87 -12.40
C ALA A 167 8.55 0.39 -11.51
N HIS A 168 9.73 0.93 -11.23
CA HIS A 168 9.89 2.16 -10.46
C HIS A 168 9.28 3.38 -11.17
N ALA A 169 9.48 3.49 -12.48
CA ALA A 169 8.87 4.55 -13.28
C ALA A 169 7.34 4.46 -13.29
N ALA A 170 6.80 3.26 -13.51
CA ALA A 170 5.35 3.00 -13.46
C ALA A 170 4.79 3.33 -12.08
N TRP A 171 5.46 2.90 -11.01
CA TRP A 171 5.05 3.22 -9.64
C TRP A 171 5.06 4.72 -9.37
N SER A 172 6.14 5.42 -9.73
CA SER A 172 6.29 6.87 -9.52
C SER A 172 5.14 7.63 -10.16
N LEU A 173 4.72 7.24 -11.35
CA LEU A 173 3.59 7.87 -12.04
C LEU A 173 2.28 7.68 -11.27
N VAL A 174 1.90 6.43 -11.00
CA VAL A 174 0.61 6.15 -10.36
C VAL A 174 0.56 6.69 -8.93
N HIS A 175 1.70 6.68 -8.23
CA HIS A 175 1.84 7.30 -6.91
C HIS A 175 1.65 8.81 -6.98
N GLY A 176 2.27 9.48 -7.95
CA GLY A 176 2.08 10.91 -8.17
C GLY A 176 0.62 11.27 -8.47
N ILE A 177 -0.05 10.52 -9.34
CA ILE A 177 -1.48 10.72 -9.62
C ILE A 177 -2.31 10.48 -8.35
N ALA A 178 -2.06 9.39 -7.62
CA ALA A 178 -2.76 9.07 -6.37
C ALA A 178 -2.63 10.20 -5.35
N MET A 179 -1.41 10.70 -5.12
CA MET A 179 -1.16 11.82 -4.21
C MET A 179 -1.90 13.09 -4.63
N LEU A 180 -1.91 13.42 -5.91
CA LEU A 180 -2.67 14.56 -6.43
C LEU A 180 -4.17 14.39 -6.18
N GLN A 181 -4.72 13.19 -6.40
CA GLN A 181 -6.15 12.91 -6.20
C GLN A 181 -6.58 13.07 -4.74
N ILE A 182 -5.77 12.59 -3.79
CA ILE A 182 -6.14 12.61 -2.37
C ILE A 182 -5.78 13.92 -1.66
N THR A 183 -5.00 14.80 -2.30
CA THR A 183 -4.60 16.10 -1.74
C THR A 183 -5.19 17.25 -2.53
N LEU A 184 -4.55 17.64 -3.63
CA LEU A 184 -4.88 18.85 -4.39
C LEU A 184 -6.21 18.72 -5.14
N LEU A 185 -6.47 17.55 -5.75
CA LEU A 185 -7.63 17.31 -6.62
C LEU A 185 -8.79 16.59 -5.90
N ASN A 186 -8.76 16.48 -4.59
CA ASN A 186 -9.79 15.75 -3.83
C ASN A 186 -11.23 16.27 -4.03
N ARG A 187 -11.39 17.54 -4.43
CA ARG A 187 -12.67 18.15 -4.78
C ARG A 187 -13.02 18.12 -6.27
N MET A 188 -12.07 17.75 -7.10
CA MET A 188 -12.21 17.64 -8.57
C MET A 188 -11.51 16.36 -9.04
N PRO A 189 -12.01 15.17 -8.66
CA PRO A 189 -11.35 13.93 -9.02
C PRO A 189 -11.34 13.71 -10.53
N LEU A 190 -10.24 13.21 -11.04
CA LEU A 190 -10.14 12.84 -12.45
C LEU A 190 -11.07 11.67 -12.76
N PRO A 191 -11.76 11.69 -13.89
CA PRO A 191 -12.52 10.53 -14.36
C PRO A 191 -11.63 9.30 -14.55
N VAL A 192 -12.14 8.11 -14.24
CA VAL A 192 -11.39 6.85 -14.36
C VAL A 192 -10.80 6.65 -15.75
N GLU A 193 -11.54 7.01 -16.80
CA GLU A 193 -11.07 6.91 -18.18
C GLU A 193 -9.88 7.83 -18.47
N GLN A 194 -9.83 9.00 -17.86
CA GLN A 194 -8.69 9.90 -17.98
C GLN A 194 -7.47 9.34 -17.24
N ILE A 195 -7.67 8.74 -16.07
CA ILE A 195 -6.62 8.04 -15.32
C ILE A 195 -6.08 6.89 -16.18
N ARG A 196 -6.95 6.04 -16.72
CA ARG A 196 -6.60 4.90 -17.57
C ARG A 196 -5.79 5.34 -18.79
N MET A 197 -6.22 6.42 -19.47
CA MET A 197 -5.50 6.98 -20.60
C MET A 197 -4.12 7.50 -20.20
N THR A 198 -4.02 8.22 -19.08
CA THR A 198 -2.73 8.75 -18.59
C THR A 198 -1.75 7.63 -18.26
N VAL A 199 -2.19 6.58 -17.58
CA VAL A 199 -1.37 5.41 -17.28
C VAL A 199 -0.92 4.72 -18.56
N ARG A 200 -1.83 4.48 -19.51
CA ARG A 200 -1.51 3.87 -20.81
C ARG A 200 -0.50 4.70 -21.61
N CYS A 201 -0.70 6.01 -21.72
CA CYS A 201 0.22 6.89 -22.45
C CYS A 201 1.63 6.92 -21.85
N SER A 202 1.78 6.74 -20.54
CA SER A 202 3.11 6.71 -19.92
C SER A 202 3.94 5.50 -20.30
N HIS A 203 3.30 4.41 -20.72
CA HIS A 203 4.00 3.20 -21.17
C HIS A 203 4.72 3.38 -22.50
N ILE A 204 4.38 4.42 -23.30
CA ILE A 204 5.00 4.69 -24.61
C ILE A 204 6.51 4.84 -24.47
N GLY A 205 7.01 5.48 -23.42
CA GLY A 205 8.45 5.60 -23.15
C GLY A 205 9.16 4.27 -22.83
N MET A 206 8.41 3.22 -22.55
CA MET A 206 8.93 1.86 -22.28
C MET A 206 8.83 0.95 -23.52
N GLN A 207 8.04 1.35 -24.53
CA GLN A 207 7.76 0.57 -25.74
C GLN A 207 8.79 0.75 -26.85
N SER A 208 9.47 1.88 -26.91
CA SER A 208 10.34 2.19 -28.05
C SER A 208 11.49 3.11 -27.68
N LEU A 209 12.67 2.62 -27.97
CA LEU A 209 13.72 3.41 -28.67
C LEU A 209 14.57 2.46 -29.46
#